data_2505c7c249ba114ece0cfe78dfeb56bb
#
_entry.id   2505c7c249ba114ece0cfe78dfeb56bb
#
_cell.length_a   1.000
_cell.length_b   1.000
_cell.length_c   1.000
_cell.angle_alpha   90.00
_cell.angle_beta   90.00
_cell.angle_gamma   90.00
#
_symmetry.space_group_name_H-M   'P 1'
#
loop_
_entity.id
_entity.type
_entity.pdbx_description
1 polymer ?
#
loop_
_entity_poly.entity_id
_entity_poly.type
_entity_poly.pdbx_seq_one_letter_code
_entity_poly.pdbx_strand_id
1 'polypeptide(L)'
;MTQRITIDPITRLEGHGKIEIFLNEEGDVANTYFQIPELRGFERFCVGRPVEEMPLLTNRICGVCPEAHHMAAAKAADAVYKVDPPSAAKKLRELLYSAFYCTDHTTHFYALGGPDFVMGPEAPVAERNILGVIHKVGLDVGGQVIQMRKYGHDAVEMLGGRKVHPCTSIPGGMTQSINEEQRVELEKMGRWAVEFAQFSLKIFADLVLSNKEYLDLIVGDIYTHQTYYMGMVDENNHVNFYDGKVRVVDPDGKEYIKYAPHEYYDHIAEHVEPWTYLKFPYLKNVGWKGFVDGKDSGIYMATPLSRLNAASGMATPLANEEYQKMFETLGGKPVHQRLATHWARLIELLYAAERWVELATDPEITSPDVHSVPTATPTEGIGIVEAPRGTLTHHYKTDERGILTEVNLIVGTTNNYAPISMSINKAASSLIKKGTVVTEGLLNKVEMAFRSYDPCFGCATHSLPGQMPMEVTIRDADGEKVQALRQFC
;
A
#
# COMPACT_ATOMS: atom_id res chain seq x y z
N MET A 1 -7.50 31.20 -23.15
CA MET A 1 -6.54 30.91 -22.05
C MET A 1 -7.00 29.63 -21.37
N THR A 2 -6.14 28.65 -21.31
CA THR A 2 -6.46 27.39 -20.62
C THR A 2 -6.59 27.68 -19.12
N GLN A 3 -7.76 27.50 -18.55
CA GLN A 3 -7.97 27.63 -17.11
C GLN A 3 -7.33 26.45 -16.39
N ARG A 4 -6.68 26.70 -15.26
CA ARG A 4 -6.03 25.67 -14.44
C ARG A 4 -6.50 25.75 -12.99
N ILE A 5 -6.84 24.60 -12.43
CA ILE A 5 -7.13 24.42 -11.00
C ILE A 5 -5.98 23.60 -10.41
N THR A 6 -5.49 24.01 -9.25
CA THR A 6 -4.38 23.33 -8.56
C THR A 6 -4.80 22.95 -7.16
N ILE A 7 -4.51 21.70 -6.76
CA ILE A 7 -4.57 21.22 -5.38
C ILE A 7 -3.13 21.00 -4.93
N ASP A 8 -2.62 21.91 -4.08
CA ASP A 8 -1.23 21.91 -3.61
C ASP A 8 -1.13 22.64 -2.25
N PRO A 9 -0.73 21.94 -1.18
CA PRO A 9 -0.50 20.48 -1.13
C PRO A 9 -1.80 19.67 -1.09
N ILE A 10 -1.72 18.41 -1.57
CA ILE A 10 -2.75 17.41 -1.28
C ILE A 10 -2.65 16.97 0.19
N THR A 11 -3.75 16.47 0.75
CA THR A 11 -3.87 16.27 2.21
C THR A 11 -4.20 14.82 2.62
N ARG A 12 -3.85 14.46 3.87
CA ARG A 12 -4.16 13.17 4.52
C ARG A 12 -3.58 11.97 3.77
N LEU A 13 -2.27 12.02 3.56
CA LEU A 13 -1.44 10.96 2.97
C LEU A 13 -0.03 11.03 3.57
N GLU A 14 0.83 10.09 3.24
CA GLU A 14 2.27 10.18 3.52
C GLU A 14 3.01 10.73 2.29
N GLY A 15 3.93 11.68 2.52
CA GLY A 15 4.72 12.32 1.47
C GLY A 15 4.04 13.57 0.88
N HIS A 16 4.50 13.99 -0.30
CA HIS A 16 4.02 15.20 -0.98
C HIS A 16 3.53 14.89 -2.38
N GLY A 17 2.49 15.59 -2.79
CA GLY A 17 1.94 15.48 -4.12
C GLY A 17 1.13 16.71 -4.48
N LYS A 18 0.92 16.88 -5.78
CA LYS A 18 0.19 17.97 -6.36
C LYS A 18 -0.73 17.48 -7.47
N ILE A 19 -1.94 18.01 -7.53
CA ILE A 19 -2.87 17.75 -8.62
C ILE A 19 -3.05 19.03 -9.43
N GLU A 20 -2.83 18.96 -10.73
CA GLU A 20 -3.15 20.03 -11.67
C GLU A 20 -4.27 19.55 -12.60
N ILE A 21 -5.33 20.33 -12.68
CA ILE A 21 -6.52 20.08 -13.50
C ILE A 21 -6.58 21.18 -14.56
N PHE A 22 -6.52 20.80 -15.81
CA PHE A 22 -6.59 21.72 -16.96
C PHE A 22 -7.98 21.64 -17.57
N LEU A 23 -8.60 22.82 -17.76
CA LEU A 23 -9.91 22.95 -18.37
C LEU A 23 -9.76 23.33 -19.85
N ASN A 24 -10.65 22.79 -20.69
CA ASN A 24 -10.78 23.22 -22.07
C ASN A 24 -11.51 24.59 -22.18
N GLU A 25 -11.70 25.10 -23.38
CA GLU A 25 -12.37 26.37 -23.63
C GLU A 25 -13.85 26.35 -23.22
N GLU A 26 -14.45 25.17 -23.13
CA GLU A 26 -15.83 24.99 -22.70
C GLU A 26 -15.98 24.96 -21.17
N GLY A 27 -14.86 24.81 -20.43
CA GLY A 27 -14.82 24.76 -18.97
C GLY A 27 -14.95 23.34 -18.40
N ASP A 28 -14.88 22.32 -19.25
CA ASP A 28 -14.80 20.92 -18.86
C ASP A 28 -13.34 20.48 -18.63
N VAL A 29 -13.10 19.45 -17.84
CA VAL A 29 -11.77 18.91 -17.61
C VAL A 29 -11.21 18.32 -18.90
N ALA A 30 -10.10 18.86 -19.37
CA ALA A 30 -9.37 18.37 -20.53
C ALA A 30 -8.29 17.36 -20.14
N ASN A 31 -7.60 17.61 -19.01
CA ASN A 31 -6.54 16.72 -18.53
C ASN A 31 -6.28 16.94 -17.03
N THR A 32 -5.72 15.93 -16.38
CA THR A 32 -5.23 16.02 -15.01
C THR A 32 -3.82 15.46 -14.91
N TYR A 33 -2.98 16.14 -14.11
CA TYR A 33 -1.65 15.64 -13.77
C TYR A 33 -1.54 15.48 -12.27
N PHE A 34 -1.25 14.24 -11.86
CA PHE A 34 -0.92 13.93 -10.48
C PHE A 34 0.59 13.84 -10.36
N GLN A 35 1.20 14.84 -9.76
CA GLN A 35 2.64 15.04 -9.73
C GLN A 35 3.20 14.73 -8.34
N ILE A 36 4.26 13.93 -8.30
CA ILE A 36 5.03 13.68 -7.09
C ILE A 36 6.41 14.31 -7.26
N PRO A 37 6.74 15.34 -6.46
CA PRO A 37 7.96 16.13 -6.63
C PRO A 37 9.16 15.56 -5.86
N GLU A 38 9.00 14.45 -5.15
CA GLU A 38 10.05 13.86 -4.33
C GLU A 38 10.91 12.86 -5.11
N LEU A 39 12.23 12.83 -4.78
CA LEU A 39 13.18 11.86 -5.28
C LEU A 39 14.15 11.48 -4.16
N ARG A 40 14.27 10.18 -3.82
CA ARG A 40 15.04 9.75 -2.66
C ARG A 40 16.21 8.79 -2.96
N GLY A 41 16.30 8.18 -4.13
CA GLY A 41 17.47 7.46 -4.65
C GLY A 41 17.98 6.26 -3.81
N PHE A 42 17.13 5.57 -3.04
CA PHE A 42 17.53 4.45 -2.19
C PHE A 42 18.17 3.29 -2.96
N GLU A 43 17.70 2.99 -4.15
CA GLU A 43 18.30 1.94 -4.99
C GLU A 43 19.78 2.19 -5.24
N ARG A 44 20.15 3.45 -5.56
CA ARG A 44 21.55 3.84 -5.76
C ARG A 44 22.34 3.88 -4.47
N PHE A 45 21.73 4.38 -3.40
CA PHE A 45 22.35 4.47 -2.07
C PHE A 45 22.79 3.10 -1.54
N CYS A 46 22.03 2.05 -1.84
CA CYS A 46 22.28 0.70 -1.37
C CYS A 46 23.38 -0.04 -2.16
N VAL A 47 23.65 0.35 -3.41
CA VAL A 47 24.74 -0.28 -4.20
C VAL A 47 26.10 -0.08 -3.51
N GLY A 48 26.87 -1.17 -3.40
CA GLY A 48 28.15 -1.21 -2.69
C GLY A 48 28.05 -1.54 -1.20
N ARG A 49 26.83 -1.76 -0.68
CA ARG A 49 26.60 -2.19 0.70
C ARG A 49 26.49 -3.72 0.78
N PRO A 50 26.81 -4.32 1.94
CA PRO A 50 26.49 -5.71 2.21
C PRO A 50 24.98 -5.96 2.16
N VAL A 51 24.55 -7.07 1.56
CA VAL A 51 23.12 -7.40 1.45
C VAL A 51 22.47 -7.66 2.82
N GLU A 52 23.24 -8.07 3.82
CA GLU A 52 22.79 -8.27 5.19
C GLU A 52 22.33 -6.98 5.88
N GLU A 53 22.81 -5.82 5.40
CA GLU A 53 22.34 -4.52 5.91
C GLU A 53 20.97 -4.11 5.35
N MET A 54 20.51 -4.73 4.27
CA MET A 54 19.32 -4.30 3.56
C MET A 54 18.05 -4.30 4.44
N PRO A 55 17.79 -5.27 5.31
CA PRO A 55 16.63 -5.19 6.22
C PRO A 55 16.67 -3.98 7.15
N LEU A 56 17.85 -3.45 7.47
CA LEU A 56 18.02 -2.27 8.31
C LEU A 56 18.06 -0.95 7.52
N LEU A 57 18.56 -0.98 6.29
CA LEU A 57 18.63 0.21 5.45
C LEU A 57 17.28 0.54 4.81
N THR A 58 16.64 -0.45 4.22
CA THR A 58 15.40 -0.25 3.46
C THR A 58 14.20 0.05 4.34
N ASN A 59 14.18 -0.40 5.59
CA ASN A 59 13.13 0.00 6.51
C ASN A 59 13.12 1.52 6.80
N ARG A 60 14.23 2.25 6.47
CA ARG A 60 14.31 3.72 6.55
C ARG A 60 13.70 4.44 5.35
N ILE A 61 13.26 3.70 4.34
CA ILE A 61 12.51 4.27 3.22
C ILE A 61 11.23 4.92 3.74
N CYS A 62 10.61 4.31 4.75
CA CYS A 62 9.34 4.77 5.31
C CYS A 62 9.35 4.80 6.84
N GLY A 63 8.63 5.78 7.41
CA GLY A 63 8.33 5.83 8.83
C GLY A 63 6.94 5.26 9.20
N VAL A 64 6.12 4.93 8.18
CA VAL A 64 4.76 4.39 8.37
C VAL A 64 4.72 2.88 8.15
N CYS A 65 5.47 2.35 7.15
CA CYS A 65 5.51 0.93 6.80
C CYS A 65 6.95 0.35 6.81
N PRO A 66 7.78 0.64 7.81
CA PRO A 66 9.15 0.13 7.85
C PRO A 66 9.19 -1.40 7.94
N GLU A 67 8.21 -2.04 8.57
CA GLU A 67 8.09 -3.48 8.71
C GLU A 67 7.94 -4.18 7.36
N ALA A 68 7.20 -3.57 6.42
CA ALA A 68 7.04 -4.13 5.08
C ALA A 68 8.39 -4.18 4.34
N HIS A 69 9.14 -3.07 4.36
CA HIS A 69 10.48 -3.04 3.78
C HIS A 69 11.45 -3.99 4.47
N HIS A 70 11.36 -4.11 5.80
CA HIS A 70 12.17 -5.04 6.59
C HIS A 70 11.91 -6.50 6.18
N MET A 71 10.64 -6.89 6.02
CA MET A 71 10.27 -8.25 5.62
C MET A 71 10.63 -8.57 4.17
N ALA A 72 10.35 -7.67 3.23
CA ALA A 72 10.73 -7.87 1.83
C ALA A 72 12.24 -7.98 1.67
N ALA A 73 13.00 -7.14 2.38
CA ALA A 73 14.46 -7.18 2.37
C ALA A 73 15.02 -8.46 2.99
N ALA A 74 14.47 -8.92 4.12
CA ALA A 74 14.88 -10.17 4.75
C ALA A 74 14.65 -11.36 3.82
N LYS A 75 13.47 -11.45 3.18
CA LYS A 75 13.16 -12.51 2.20
C LYS A 75 14.07 -12.44 0.97
N ALA A 76 14.36 -11.23 0.46
CA ALA A 76 15.28 -11.08 -0.65
C ALA A 76 16.71 -11.51 -0.28
N ALA A 77 17.17 -11.19 0.93
CA ALA A 77 18.48 -11.64 1.42
C ALA A 77 18.54 -13.15 1.69
N ASP A 78 17.44 -13.76 2.20
CA ASP A 78 17.32 -15.21 2.28
C ASP A 78 17.51 -15.86 0.89
N ALA A 79 16.85 -15.30 -0.13
CA ALA A 79 16.95 -15.78 -1.51
C ALA A 79 18.36 -15.59 -2.11
N VAL A 80 19.04 -14.46 -1.83
CA VAL A 80 20.43 -14.21 -2.25
C VAL A 80 21.36 -15.30 -1.74
N TYR A 81 21.21 -15.72 -0.48
CA TYR A 81 21.99 -16.77 0.15
C TYR A 81 21.42 -18.18 -0.02
N LYS A 82 20.30 -18.31 -0.70
CA LYS A 82 19.59 -19.61 -0.89
C LYS A 82 19.38 -20.36 0.43
N VAL A 83 19.09 -19.61 1.49
CA VAL A 83 18.85 -20.13 2.83
C VAL A 83 17.36 -20.11 3.11
N ASP A 84 16.84 -21.21 3.71
CA ASP A 84 15.47 -21.29 4.17
C ASP A 84 15.42 -21.13 5.69
N PRO A 85 14.76 -20.07 6.22
CA PRO A 85 14.63 -19.88 7.65
C PRO A 85 13.85 -21.02 8.32
N PRO A 86 14.15 -21.37 9.59
CA PRO A 86 13.35 -22.32 10.35
C PRO A 86 11.88 -21.90 10.44
N SER A 87 10.98 -22.89 10.61
CA SER A 87 9.52 -22.67 10.71
C SER A 87 9.18 -21.61 11.76
N ALA A 88 9.75 -21.69 12.95
CA ALA A 88 9.53 -20.72 14.02
C ALA A 88 9.94 -19.30 13.61
N ALA A 89 11.05 -19.13 12.90
CA ALA A 89 11.48 -17.80 12.42
C ALA A 89 10.49 -17.21 11.41
N LYS A 90 9.98 -18.02 10.47
CA LYS A 90 8.95 -17.58 9.51
C LYS A 90 7.68 -17.15 10.24
N LYS A 91 7.23 -17.93 11.22
CA LYS A 91 6.06 -17.62 12.06
C LYS A 91 6.25 -16.34 12.87
N LEU A 92 7.43 -16.11 13.47
CA LEU A 92 7.74 -14.88 14.20
C LEU A 92 7.77 -13.65 13.29
N ARG A 93 8.32 -13.77 12.08
CA ARG A 93 8.28 -12.72 11.07
C ARG A 93 6.84 -12.39 10.66
N GLU A 94 6.02 -13.41 10.40
CA GLU A 94 4.61 -13.23 10.02
C GLU A 94 3.78 -12.64 11.17
N LEU A 95 4.06 -13.04 12.42
CA LEU A 95 3.41 -12.47 13.61
C LEU A 95 3.72 -10.98 13.78
N LEU A 96 5.00 -10.60 13.64
CA LEU A 96 5.40 -9.19 13.63
C LEU A 96 4.66 -8.42 12.53
N TYR A 97 4.56 -9.03 11.36
CA TYR A 97 3.94 -8.44 10.19
C TYR A 97 2.44 -8.26 10.36
N SER A 98 1.76 -9.22 10.97
CA SER A 98 0.33 -9.16 11.30
C SER A 98 0.02 -8.06 12.31
N ALA A 99 0.85 -7.91 13.36
CA ALA A 99 0.71 -6.83 14.34
C ALA A 99 0.92 -5.43 13.70
N PHE A 100 1.89 -5.32 12.80
CA PHE A 100 2.11 -4.10 12.02
C PHE A 100 0.88 -3.75 11.16
N TYR A 101 0.31 -4.71 10.43
CA TYR A 101 -0.88 -4.49 9.60
C TYR A 101 -2.05 -3.93 10.41
N CYS A 102 -2.27 -4.45 11.62
CA CYS A 102 -3.30 -3.95 12.51
C CYS A 102 -3.10 -2.46 12.85
N THR A 103 -1.86 -2.04 13.08
CA THR A 103 -1.52 -0.64 13.37
C THR A 103 -1.71 0.26 12.15
N ASP A 104 -1.22 -0.19 10.99
CA ASP A 104 -1.22 0.59 9.74
C ASP A 104 -2.65 0.82 9.24
N HIS A 105 -3.44 -0.24 9.09
CA HIS A 105 -4.82 -0.15 8.62
C HIS A 105 -5.73 0.64 9.57
N THR A 106 -5.51 0.52 10.88
CA THR A 106 -6.20 1.35 11.88
C THR A 106 -5.86 2.83 11.68
N THR A 107 -4.59 3.15 11.48
CA THR A 107 -4.15 4.53 11.27
C THR A 107 -4.79 5.13 10.03
N HIS A 108 -4.78 4.41 8.92
CA HIS A 108 -5.42 4.89 7.69
C HIS A 108 -6.92 5.09 7.87
N PHE A 109 -7.62 4.09 8.38
CA PHE A 109 -9.08 4.16 8.48
C PHE A 109 -9.55 5.31 9.36
N TYR A 110 -8.96 5.49 10.55
CA TYR A 110 -9.44 6.50 11.48
C TYR A 110 -8.87 7.91 11.26
N ALA A 111 -7.63 8.02 10.72
CA ALA A 111 -6.97 9.32 10.60
C ALA A 111 -6.95 9.89 9.17
N LEU A 112 -6.90 9.04 8.14
CA LEU A 112 -6.72 9.49 6.76
C LEU A 112 -8.00 9.37 5.93
N GLY A 113 -8.62 8.19 5.84
CA GLY A 113 -9.82 7.95 5.04
C GLY A 113 -11.13 8.29 5.77
N GLY A 114 -11.25 7.90 7.03
CA GLY A 114 -12.47 8.04 7.83
C GLY A 114 -13.02 9.46 7.97
N PRO A 115 -12.20 10.51 8.08
CA PRO A 115 -12.70 11.88 8.17
C PRO A 115 -13.64 12.28 7.03
N ASP A 116 -13.47 11.74 5.83
CA ASP A 116 -14.36 12.03 4.71
C ASP A 116 -15.79 11.53 4.91
N PHE A 117 -15.95 10.41 5.62
CA PHE A 117 -17.26 9.80 5.89
C PHE A 117 -17.81 10.24 7.25
N VAL A 118 -16.96 10.33 8.27
CA VAL A 118 -17.40 10.69 9.61
C VAL A 118 -17.83 12.16 9.67
N MET A 119 -17.02 13.07 9.12
CA MET A 119 -17.33 14.52 9.12
C MET A 119 -18.20 14.91 7.93
N GLY A 120 -18.10 14.18 6.82
CA GLY A 120 -18.69 14.47 5.54
C GLY A 120 -17.68 15.07 4.55
N PRO A 121 -17.80 14.76 3.25
CA PRO A 121 -16.83 15.18 2.24
C PRO A 121 -16.80 16.71 2.03
N GLU A 122 -17.88 17.40 2.36
CA GLU A 122 -18.02 18.86 2.21
C GLU A 122 -17.80 19.64 3.52
N ALA A 123 -17.54 18.96 4.64
CA ALA A 123 -17.26 19.63 5.90
C ALA A 123 -16.00 20.53 5.79
N PRO A 124 -15.89 21.61 6.57
CA PRO A 124 -14.71 22.48 6.57
C PRO A 124 -13.42 21.69 6.80
N VAL A 125 -12.33 22.07 6.13
CA VAL A 125 -11.03 21.37 6.23
C VAL A 125 -10.51 21.31 7.67
N ALA A 126 -10.79 22.33 8.46
CA ALA A 126 -10.41 22.40 9.86
C ALA A 126 -11.07 21.31 10.73
N GLU A 127 -12.20 20.76 10.29
CA GLU A 127 -12.96 19.70 10.99
C GLU A 127 -12.69 18.31 10.41
N ARG A 128 -12.30 18.21 9.11
CA ARG A 128 -12.03 16.95 8.42
C ARG A 128 -10.66 16.37 8.76
N ASN A 129 -10.45 16.05 10.04
CA ASN A 129 -9.22 15.47 10.57
C ASN A 129 -9.52 14.54 11.75
N ILE A 130 -8.50 13.92 12.32
CA ILE A 130 -8.65 12.97 13.43
C ILE A 130 -9.27 13.60 14.67
N LEU A 131 -9.04 14.89 14.95
CA LEU A 131 -9.64 15.56 16.09
C LEU A 131 -11.15 15.75 15.91
N GLY A 132 -11.58 16.13 14.70
CA GLY A 132 -12.98 16.19 14.34
C GLY A 132 -13.66 14.81 14.43
N VAL A 133 -12.99 13.76 13.95
CA VAL A 133 -13.48 12.38 14.10
C VAL A 133 -13.68 12.03 15.57
N ILE A 134 -12.67 12.21 16.44
CA ILE A 134 -12.76 11.92 17.87
C ILE A 134 -13.89 12.72 18.53
N HIS A 135 -14.02 14.00 18.19
CA HIS A 135 -15.10 14.84 18.72
C HIS A 135 -16.49 14.30 18.34
N LYS A 136 -16.65 13.76 17.11
CA LYS A 136 -17.94 13.27 16.60
C LYS A 136 -18.28 11.85 17.06
N VAL A 137 -17.31 10.93 17.07
CA VAL A 137 -17.54 9.52 17.45
C VAL A 137 -17.34 9.25 18.95
N GLY A 138 -16.77 10.18 19.67
CA GLY A 138 -16.54 10.09 21.12
C GLY A 138 -15.13 9.64 21.52
N LEU A 139 -14.77 9.98 22.78
CA LEU A 139 -13.45 9.67 23.34
C LEU A 139 -13.22 8.16 23.51
N ASP A 140 -14.27 7.38 23.73
CA ASP A 140 -14.15 5.93 23.90
C ASP A 140 -13.64 5.25 22.62
N VAL A 141 -14.16 5.66 21.46
CA VAL A 141 -13.67 5.19 20.17
C VAL A 141 -12.22 5.63 19.95
N GLY A 142 -11.92 6.90 20.23
CA GLY A 142 -10.55 7.42 20.17
C GLY A 142 -9.58 6.65 21.07
N GLY A 143 -10.01 6.29 22.28
CA GLY A 143 -9.26 5.47 23.23
C GLY A 143 -8.93 4.07 22.68
N GLN A 144 -9.90 3.42 22.05
CA GLN A 144 -9.70 2.11 21.41
C GLN A 144 -8.69 2.19 20.25
N VAL A 145 -8.77 3.24 19.41
CA VAL A 145 -7.81 3.47 18.31
C VAL A 145 -6.39 3.64 18.85
N ILE A 146 -6.20 4.43 19.90
CA ILE A 146 -4.91 4.62 20.55
C ILE A 146 -4.42 3.29 21.15
N GLN A 147 -5.30 2.52 21.78
CA GLN A 147 -4.95 1.21 22.36
C GLN A 147 -4.53 0.20 21.30
N MET A 148 -5.22 0.14 20.13
CA MET A 148 -4.81 -0.72 19.02
C MET A 148 -3.41 -0.39 18.53
N ARG A 149 -3.14 0.89 18.33
CA ARG A 149 -1.80 1.34 17.91
C ARG A 149 -0.74 1.02 18.95
N LYS A 150 -1.07 1.20 20.25
CA LYS A 150 -0.15 0.84 21.32
C LYS A 150 0.17 -0.65 21.30
N TYR A 151 -0.83 -1.52 21.23
CA TYR A 151 -0.64 -2.98 21.19
C TYR A 151 0.17 -3.41 19.98
N GLY A 152 -0.12 -2.89 18.78
CA GLY A 152 0.66 -3.20 17.60
C GLY A 152 2.13 -2.78 17.71
N HIS A 153 2.40 -1.57 18.22
CA HIS A 153 3.78 -1.11 18.44
C HIS A 153 4.50 -1.88 19.54
N ASP A 154 3.82 -2.26 20.62
CA ASP A 154 4.40 -3.07 21.71
C ASP A 154 4.74 -4.50 21.19
N ALA A 155 3.88 -5.08 20.36
CA ALA A 155 4.15 -6.36 19.71
C ALA A 155 5.34 -6.27 18.72
N VAL A 156 5.37 -5.21 17.90
CA VAL A 156 6.51 -4.96 16.98
C VAL A 156 7.80 -4.75 17.77
N GLU A 157 7.80 -4.05 18.90
CA GLU A 157 8.96 -3.90 19.77
C GLU A 157 9.42 -5.25 20.34
N MET A 158 8.49 -6.05 20.83
CA MET A 158 8.76 -7.37 21.43
C MET A 158 9.41 -8.33 20.42
N LEU A 159 8.92 -8.33 19.19
CA LEU A 159 9.38 -9.22 18.13
C LEU A 159 10.53 -8.63 17.31
N GLY A 160 10.48 -7.34 17.06
CA GLY A 160 11.37 -6.60 16.16
C GLY A 160 12.47 -5.80 16.84
N GLY A 161 12.48 -5.77 18.19
CA GLY A 161 13.48 -5.06 19.00
C GLY A 161 13.28 -3.54 19.08
N ARG A 162 12.34 -2.98 18.29
CA ARG A 162 12.01 -1.54 18.27
C ARG A 162 10.54 -1.36 17.89
N LYS A 163 9.90 -0.32 18.40
CA LYS A 163 8.49 0.03 18.06
C LYS A 163 8.30 0.45 16.62
N VAL A 164 9.33 1.03 16.04
CA VAL A 164 9.40 1.45 14.64
C VAL A 164 10.79 1.07 14.11
N HIS A 165 10.89 0.68 12.87
CA HIS A 165 12.12 0.22 12.23
C HIS A 165 12.71 -1.04 12.90
N PRO A 166 12.04 -2.20 12.79
CA PRO A 166 12.51 -3.46 13.37
C PRO A 166 13.90 -3.85 12.86
N CYS A 167 14.63 -4.64 13.67
CA CYS A 167 16.02 -5.00 13.38
C CYS A 167 16.35 -6.47 13.62
N THR A 168 15.34 -7.33 13.79
CA THR A 168 15.54 -8.72 14.21
C THR A 168 15.51 -9.74 13.08
N SER A 169 14.98 -9.40 11.90
CA SER A 169 15.03 -10.30 10.74
C SER A 169 16.37 -10.15 10.03
N ILE A 170 17.08 -11.24 9.89
CA ILE A 170 18.38 -11.36 9.25
C ILE A 170 18.36 -12.48 8.21
N PRO A 171 19.30 -12.55 7.27
CA PRO A 171 19.37 -13.68 6.33
C PRO A 171 19.40 -15.02 7.08
N GLY A 172 18.48 -15.92 6.74
CA GLY A 172 18.32 -17.23 7.38
C GLY A 172 17.44 -17.23 8.63
N GLY A 173 16.82 -16.12 9.03
CA GLY A 173 15.86 -16.14 10.15
C GLY A 173 15.77 -14.87 10.98
N MET A 174 15.77 -15.07 12.29
CA MET A 174 15.61 -14.03 13.31
C MET A 174 16.79 -14.02 14.28
N THR A 175 17.10 -12.87 14.89
CA THR A 175 18.16 -12.74 15.91
C THR A 175 17.73 -13.23 17.28
N GLN A 176 16.44 -13.41 17.51
CA GLN A 176 15.86 -13.80 18.81
C GLN A 176 14.57 -14.60 18.65
N SER A 177 14.33 -15.50 19.56
CA SER A 177 13.02 -16.14 19.82
C SER A 177 12.25 -15.37 20.90
N ILE A 178 11.02 -15.79 21.18
CA ILE A 178 10.21 -15.30 22.30
C ILE A 178 10.05 -16.37 23.37
N ASN A 179 9.82 -15.97 24.59
CA ASN A 179 9.49 -16.86 25.70
C ASN A 179 7.97 -16.99 25.88
N GLU A 180 7.54 -17.88 26.80
CA GLU A 180 6.13 -18.14 27.07
C GLU A 180 5.38 -16.91 27.63
N GLU A 181 6.01 -16.07 28.43
CA GLU A 181 5.38 -14.85 28.96
C GLU A 181 5.06 -13.87 27.84
N GLN A 182 6.01 -13.71 26.90
CA GLN A 182 5.84 -12.88 25.72
C GLN A 182 4.76 -13.44 24.79
N ARG A 183 4.73 -14.78 24.61
CA ARG A 183 3.69 -15.46 23.82
C ARG A 183 2.29 -15.17 24.38
N VAL A 184 2.10 -15.31 25.69
CA VAL A 184 0.82 -15.06 26.36
C VAL A 184 0.36 -13.62 26.20
N GLU A 185 1.30 -12.65 26.34
CA GLU A 185 0.95 -11.23 26.16
C GLU A 185 0.62 -10.93 24.69
N LEU A 186 1.34 -11.51 23.72
CA LEU A 186 1.03 -11.38 22.30
C LEU A 186 -0.34 -11.99 21.95
N GLU A 187 -0.68 -13.15 22.52
CA GLU A 187 -2.00 -13.76 22.33
C GLU A 187 -3.12 -12.84 22.87
N LYS A 188 -2.94 -12.29 24.07
CA LYS A 188 -3.90 -11.36 24.67
C LYS A 188 -4.12 -10.11 23.81
N MET A 189 -3.04 -9.51 23.30
CA MET A 189 -3.10 -8.36 22.42
C MET A 189 -3.82 -8.70 21.09
N GLY A 190 -3.51 -9.87 20.52
CA GLY A 190 -4.13 -10.36 19.28
C GLY A 190 -5.63 -10.60 19.43
N ARG A 191 -6.07 -11.22 20.52
CA ARG A 191 -7.51 -11.41 20.79
C ARG A 191 -8.26 -10.09 20.90
N TRP A 192 -7.68 -9.11 21.59
CA TRP A 192 -8.24 -7.77 21.64
C TRP A 192 -8.25 -7.09 20.26
N ALA A 193 -7.23 -7.31 19.41
CA ALA A 193 -7.18 -6.79 18.06
C ALA A 193 -8.31 -7.36 17.18
N VAL A 194 -8.68 -8.63 17.34
CA VAL A 194 -9.83 -9.23 16.64
C VAL A 194 -11.13 -8.52 17.04
N GLU A 195 -11.37 -8.31 18.33
CA GLU A 195 -12.55 -7.57 18.82
C GLU A 195 -12.58 -6.14 18.27
N PHE A 196 -11.44 -5.46 18.25
CA PHE A 196 -11.32 -4.12 17.69
C PHE A 196 -11.56 -4.08 16.17
N ALA A 197 -11.09 -5.08 15.42
CA ALA A 197 -11.32 -5.16 13.98
C ALA A 197 -12.81 -5.37 13.66
N GLN A 198 -13.49 -6.24 14.39
CA GLN A 198 -14.94 -6.43 14.29
C GLN A 198 -15.71 -5.16 14.66
N PHE A 199 -15.28 -4.46 15.72
CA PHE A 199 -15.84 -3.16 16.11
C PHE A 199 -15.66 -2.12 14.99
N SER A 200 -14.50 -2.07 14.34
CA SER A 200 -14.22 -1.15 13.23
C SER A 200 -15.09 -1.44 12.00
N LEU A 201 -15.30 -2.71 11.67
CA LEU A 201 -16.25 -3.12 10.62
C LEU A 201 -17.69 -2.72 10.95
N LYS A 202 -18.09 -2.86 12.22
CA LYS A 202 -19.40 -2.39 12.67
C LYS A 202 -19.55 -0.87 12.53
N ILE A 203 -18.54 -0.09 12.94
CA ILE A 203 -18.54 1.38 12.74
C ILE A 203 -18.69 1.71 11.25
N PHE A 204 -17.95 1.03 10.38
CA PHE A 204 -18.06 1.24 8.95
C PHE A 204 -19.49 0.92 8.42
N ALA A 205 -20.06 -0.19 8.86
CA ALA A 205 -21.41 -0.55 8.49
C ALA A 205 -22.45 0.49 8.98
N ASP A 206 -22.33 0.93 10.24
CA ASP A 206 -23.28 1.85 10.86
C ASP A 206 -23.16 3.29 10.31
N LEU A 207 -21.96 3.75 9.97
CA LEU A 207 -21.74 5.13 9.51
C LEU A 207 -21.73 5.28 7.98
N VAL A 208 -21.28 4.26 7.26
CA VAL A 208 -21.07 4.35 5.81
C VAL A 208 -22.09 3.52 5.05
N LEU A 209 -22.21 2.21 5.32
CA LEU A 209 -23.10 1.35 4.53
C LEU A 209 -24.58 1.60 4.82
N SER A 210 -24.96 2.02 6.04
CA SER A 210 -26.33 2.39 6.38
C SER A 210 -26.74 3.76 5.85
N ASN A 211 -25.78 4.61 5.52
CA ASN A 211 -26.02 5.92 4.93
C ASN A 211 -26.15 5.80 3.42
N LYS A 212 -27.38 6.01 2.91
CA LYS A 212 -27.67 5.88 1.48
C LYS A 212 -26.79 6.79 0.61
N GLU A 213 -26.50 8.01 1.04
CA GLU A 213 -25.69 8.96 0.28
C GLU A 213 -24.25 8.43 0.13
N TYR A 214 -23.67 7.87 1.19
CA TYR A 214 -22.32 7.31 1.15
C TYR A 214 -22.26 5.98 0.39
N LEU A 215 -23.30 5.15 0.53
CA LEU A 215 -23.38 3.93 -0.26
C LEU A 215 -23.52 4.25 -1.75
N ASP A 216 -24.38 5.20 -2.12
CA ASP A 216 -24.52 5.68 -3.50
C ASP A 216 -23.20 6.27 -4.03
N LEU A 217 -22.40 6.93 -3.17
CA LEU A 217 -21.08 7.43 -3.53
C LEU A 217 -20.08 6.29 -3.78
N ILE A 218 -20.11 5.24 -2.96
CA ILE A 218 -19.25 4.06 -3.11
C ILE A 218 -19.56 3.31 -4.39
N VAL A 219 -20.83 3.04 -4.67
CA VAL A 219 -21.25 2.25 -5.83
C VAL A 219 -21.37 3.06 -7.12
N GLY A 220 -21.28 4.39 -7.01
CA GLY A 220 -21.42 5.32 -8.14
C GLY A 220 -20.27 5.27 -9.14
N ASP A 221 -20.49 5.88 -10.31
CA ASP A 221 -19.52 5.89 -11.41
C ASP A 221 -18.32 6.82 -11.18
N ILE A 222 -18.45 7.82 -10.30
CA ILE A 222 -17.41 8.87 -10.08
C ILE A 222 -16.04 8.26 -9.74
N TYR A 223 -16.02 7.18 -8.95
CA TYR A 223 -14.82 6.48 -8.50
C TYR A 223 -14.70 5.08 -9.10
N THR A 224 -15.33 4.83 -10.24
CA THR A 224 -15.34 3.51 -10.87
C THR A 224 -14.55 3.54 -12.17
N HIS A 225 -13.55 2.69 -12.27
CA HIS A 225 -12.84 2.37 -13.50
C HIS A 225 -12.26 0.96 -13.43
N GLN A 226 -11.90 0.38 -14.55
CA GLN A 226 -11.45 -1.00 -14.66
C GLN A 226 -9.94 -1.07 -14.90
N THR A 227 -9.28 -1.99 -14.20
CA THR A 227 -7.86 -2.32 -14.38
C THR A 227 -7.67 -3.81 -14.12
N TYR A 228 -6.51 -4.36 -14.40
CA TYR A 228 -6.11 -5.63 -13.82
C TYR A 228 -5.98 -5.50 -12.29
N TYR A 229 -6.13 -6.61 -11.57
CA TYR A 229 -6.01 -6.68 -10.11
C TYR A 229 -4.94 -7.68 -9.71
N MET A 230 -3.99 -7.22 -8.90
CA MET A 230 -2.86 -7.99 -8.42
C MET A 230 -2.95 -8.20 -6.91
N GLY A 231 -2.57 -9.38 -6.43
CA GLY A 231 -2.41 -9.69 -5.03
C GLY A 231 -1.69 -11.02 -4.82
N MET A 232 -1.01 -11.16 -3.70
CA MET A 232 -0.37 -12.41 -3.34
C MET A 232 -1.38 -13.36 -2.71
N VAL A 233 -1.30 -14.63 -3.07
CA VAL A 233 -2.21 -15.68 -2.62
C VAL A 233 -1.44 -16.95 -2.23
N ASP A 234 -2.03 -17.70 -1.30
CA ASP A 234 -1.58 -19.04 -0.90
C ASP A 234 -1.91 -20.11 -1.96
N GLU A 235 -1.71 -21.37 -1.61
CA GLU A 235 -1.98 -22.51 -2.48
C GLU A 235 -3.47 -22.66 -2.83
N ASN A 236 -4.37 -22.22 -1.93
CA ASN A 236 -5.82 -22.23 -2.11
C ASN A 236 -6.36 -20.98 -2.82
N ASN A 237 -5.47 -20.08 -3.26
CA ASN A 237 -5.80 -18.73 -3.75
C ASN A 237 -6.48 -17.84 -2.70
N HIS A 238 -6.26 -18.06 -1.41
CA HIS A 238 -6.65 -17.11 -0.38
C HIS A 238 -5.58 -16.03 -0.23
N VAL A 239 -5.99 -14.85 0.20
CA VAL A 239 -5.07 -13.73 0.47
C VAL A 239 -3.99 -14.18 1.46
N ASN A 240 -2.73 -13.90 1.13
CA ASN A 240 -1.60 -14.07 2.04
C ASN A 240 -0.66 -12.86 1.96
N PHE A 241 -0.28 -12.30 3.12
CA PHE A 241 0.57 -11.11 3.16
C PHE A 241 2.05 -11.41 3.14
N TYR A 242 2.45 -12.59 3.59
CA TYR A 242 3.85 -12.93 3.84
C TYR A 242 4.45 -13.89 2.80
N ASP A 243 3.77 -14.99 2.50
CA ASP A 243 4.23 -15.99 1.55
C ASP A 243 3.16 -16.35 0.52
N GLY A 244 3.60 -16.75 -0.67
CA GLY A 244 2.70 -17.21 -1.72
C GLY A 244 3.18 -16.86 -3.12
N LYS A 245 2.25 -16.90 -4.05
CA LYS A 245 2.44 -16.48 -5.46
C LYS A 245 1.66 -15.20 -5.73
N VAL A 246 2.21 -14.38 -6.60
CA VAL A 246 1.50 -13.20 -7.10
C VAL A 246 0.48 -13.65 -8.15
N ARG A 247 -0.78 -13.34 -7.91
CA ARG A 247 -1.89 -13.64 -8.83
C ARG A 247 -2.44 -12.34 -9.41
N VAL A 248 -2.63 -12.33 -10.72
CA VAL A 248 -3.25 -11.21 -11.44
C VAL A 248 -4.51 -11.72 -12.12
N VAL A 249 -5.61 -11.03 -11.91
CA VAL A 249 -6.86 -11.25 -12.64
C VAL A 249 -7.16 -10.07 -13.57
N ASP A 250 -7.84 -10.35 -14.66
CA ASP A 250 -8.29 -9.32 -15.59
C ASP A 250 -9.53 -8.57 -15.06
N PRO A 251 -9.99 -7.50 -15.72
CA PRO A 251 -11.20 -6.78 -15.33
C PRO A 251 -12.48 -7.60 -15.31
N ASP A 252 -12.53 -8.78 -15.95
CA ASP A 252 -13.66 -9.71 -15.86
C ASP A 252 -13.51 -10.72 -14.70
N GLY A 253 -12.43 -10.61 -13.89
CA GLY A 253 -12.16 -11.51 -12.78
C GLY A 253 -11.53 -12.84 -13.17
N LYS A 254 -11.12 -13.02 -14.44
CA LYS A 254 -10.45 -14.23 -14.91
C LYS A 254 -8.96 -14.15 -14.57
N GLU A 255 -8.38 -15.26 -14.15
CA GLU A 255 -6.93 -15.34 -13.95
C GLU A 255 -6.20 -15.03 -15.28
N TYR A 256 -5.40 -13.98 -15.23
CA TYR A 256 -4.53 -13.61 -16.33
C TYR A 256 -3.18 -14.30 -16.22
N ILE A 257 -2.59 -14.26 -14.99
CA ILE A 257 -1.31 -14.88 -14.69
C ILE A 257 -1.17 -15.14 -13.19
N LYS A 258 -0.39 -16.16 -12.85
CA LYS A 258 0.05 -16.47 -11.49
C LYS A 258 1.52 -16.86 -11.53
N TYR A 259 2.38 -16.17 -10.77
CA TYR A 259 3.83 -16.36 -10.83
C TYR A 259 4.47 -16.37 -9.44
N ALA A 260 5.61 -17.07 -9.34
CA ALA A 260 6.44 -17.07 -8.15
C ALA A 260 7.28 -15.77 -8.06
N PRO A 261 7.68 -15.34 -6.85
CA PRO A 261 8.41 -14.07 -6.67
C PRO A 261 9.60 -13.88 -7.62
N HIS A 262 10.38 -14.92 -7.89
CA HIS A 262 11.56 -14.84 -8.77
C HIS A 262 11.24 -14.63 -10.25
N GLU A 263 9.99 -14.82 -10.67
CA GLU A 263 9.53 -14.68 -12.06
C GLU A 263 8.99 -13.26 -12.37
N TYR A 264 8.92 -12.34 -11.37
CA TYR A 264 8.27 -11.03 -11.57
C TYR A 264 8.81 -10.25 -12.75
N TYR A 265 10.08 -10.40 -13.05
CA TYR A 265 10.79 -9.73 -14.13
C TYR A 265 10.22 -10.03 -15.53
N ASP A 266 9.65 -11.23 -15.71
CA ASP A 266 9.03 -11.64 -16.95
C ASP A 266 7.66 -10.99 -17.16
N HIS A 267 7.07 -10.48 -16.09
CA HIS A 267 5.67 -10.06 -16.07
C HIS A 267 5.47 -8.57 -15.84
N ILE A 268 6.38 -7.90 -15.13
CA ILE A 268 6.27 -6.48 -14.77
C ILE A 268 7.34 -5.67 -15.49
N ALA A 269 6.93 -4.56 -16.06
CA ALA A 269 7.79 -3.51 -16.60
C ALA A 269 7.37 -2.16 -16.05
N GLU A 270 8.23 -1.14 -16.19
CA GLU A 270 8.01 0.20 -15.65
C GLU A 270 8.06 1.22 -16.79
N HIS A 271 7.08 2.11 -16.82
CA HIS A 271 7.00 3.25 -17.72
C HIS A 271 7.32 4.54 -16.98
N VAL A 272 7.85 5.56 -17.67
CA VAL A 272 8.25 6.85 -17.12
C VAL A 272 7.57 7.99 -17.88
N GLU A 273 7.09 8.99 -17.15
CA GLU A 273 6.49 10.19 -17.70
C GLU A 273 7.28 11.44 -17.27
N PRO A 274 7.43 12.47 -18.13
CA PRO A 274 8.30 13.62 -17.87
C PRO A 274 7.77 14.61 -16.81
N TRP A 275 6.57 14.39 -16.29
CA TRP A 275 5.90 15.35 -15.39
C TRP A 275 5.84 14.87 -13.92
N THR A 276 6.42 13.69 -13.61
CA THR A 276 6.44 13.13 -12.26
C THR A 276 7.71 12.32 -12.00
N TYR A 277 8.11 12.18 -10.74
CA TYR A 277 9.23 11.35 -10.34
C TYR A 277 8.84 9.89 -10.04
N LEU A 278 7.57 9.55 -10.08
CA LEU A 278 7.13 8.17 -9.94
C LEU A 278 7.11 7.43 -11.28
N LYS A 279 7.51 6.17 -11.25
CA LYS A 279 7.34 5.23 -12.35
C LYS A 279 5.93 4.64 -12.36
N PHE A 280 5.52 4.11 -13.51
CA PHE A 280 4.26 3.43 -13.73
C PHE A 280 4.49 1.96 -14.06
N PRO A 281 4.49 1.05 -13.06
CA PRO A 281 4.55 -0.37 -13.32
C PRO A 281 3.33 -0.85 -14.11
N TYR A 282 3.56 -1.77 -15.05
CA TYR A 282 2.52 -2.34 -15.90
C TYR A 282 2.81 -3.79 -16.28
N LEU A 283 1.78 -4.52 -16.69
CA LEU A 283 1.89 -5.90 -17.17
C LEU A 283 2.59 -5.92 -18.53
N LYS A 284 3.80 -6.46 -18.56
CA LYS A 284 4.74 -6.43 -19.68
C LYS A 284 4.14 -6.98 -20.98
N ASN A 285 3.43 -8.10 -20.91
CA ASN A 285 2.87 -8.77 -22.07
C ASN A 285 1.62 -8.08 -22.65
N VAL A 286 0.92 -7.26 -21.85
CA VAL A 286 -0.17 -6.38 -22.33
C VAL A 286 0.40 -5.11 -22.94
N GLY A 287 1.46 -4.58 -22.33
CA GLY A 287 2.15 -3.36 -22.72
C GLY A 287 1.52 -2.09 -22.14
N TRP A 288 2.33 -1.03 -22.10
CA TRP A 288 1.85 0.30 -21.74
C TRP A 288 1.18 0.97 -22.93
N LYS A 289 -0.08 1.35 -22.79
CA LYS A 289 -0.86 2.05 -23.83
C LYS A 289 -1.51 3.35 -23.31
N GLY A 290 -0.91 3.95 -22.27
CA GLY A 290 -1.45 5.10 -21.58
C GLY A 290 -2.53 4.74 -20.56
N PHE A 291 -3.20 5.76 -20.04
CA PHE A 291 -4.23 5.63 -19.00
C PHE A 291 -5.58 5.19 -19.59
N VAL A 292 -5.63 3.93 -20.04
CA VAL A 292 -6.81 3.32 -20.69
C VAL A 292 -7.59 2.49 -19.68
N ASP A 293 -8.89 2.70 -19.62
CA ASP A 293 -9.83 1.93 -18.80
C ASP A 293 -10.04 0.52 -19.42
N GLY A 294 -10.01 -0.53 -18.61
CA GLY A 294 -10.25 -1.90 -19.04
C GLY A 294 -8.97 -2.70 -19.31
N LYS A 295 -9.04 -3.61 -20.32
CA LYS A 295 -8.02 -4.63 -20.61
C LYS A 295 -6.92 -4.19 -21.59
N ASP A 296 -7.11 -3.09 -22.28
CA ASP A 296 -6.27 -2.73 -23.42
C ASP A 296 -4.91 -2.16 -23.01
N SER A 297 -4.76 -1.67 -21.80
CA SER A 297 -3.48 -1.25 -21.20
C SER A 297 -3.08 -2.18 -20.07
N GLY A 298 -1.78 -2.41 -19.91
CA GLY A 298 -1.22 -3.26 -18.86
C GLY A 298 -1.29 -2.67 -17.45
N ILE A 299 -2.09 -1.62 -17.23
CA ILE A 299 -2.28 -1.02 -15.93
C ILE A 299 -2.97 -1.99 -14.99
N TYR A 300 -2.39 -2.17 -13.82
CA TYR A 300 -2.95 -2.97 -12.75
C TYR A 300 -3.03 -2.20 -11.44
N MET A 301 -3.87 -2.66 -10.55
CA MET A 301 -3.99 -2.18 -9.18
C MET A 301 -3.53 -3.26 -8.21
N ALA A 302 -2.91 -2.88 -7.09
CA ALA A 302 -2.40 -3.79 -6.06
C ALA A 302 -2.78 -3.33 -4.63
N THR A 303 -3.99 -2.79 -4.46
CA THR A 303 -4.54 -2.31 -3.18
C THR A 303 -5.20 -3.43 -2.37
N PRO A 304 -5.69 -3.19 -1.13
CA PRO A 304 -6.57 -4.13 -0.44
C PRO A 304 -7.71 -4.67 -1.31
N LEU A 305 -8.46 -3.79 -2.00
CA LEU A 305 -9.53 -4.22 -2.91
C LEU A 305 -9.00 -5.12 -4.04
N SER A 306 -7.81 -4.83 -4.53
CA SER A 306 -7.15 -5.59 -5.57
C SER A 306 -6.80 -7.01 -5.12
N ARG A 307 -6.24 -7.14 -3.92
CA ARG A 307 -5.93 -8.44 -3.32
C ARG A 307 -7.19 -9.29 -3.14
N LEU A 308 -8.28 -8.67 -2.66
CA LEU A 308 -9.56 -9.38 -2.52
C LEU A 308 -10.13 -9.78 -3.90
N ASN A 309 -10.04 -8.92 -4.91
CA ASN A 309 -10.43 -9.26 -6.28
C ASN A 309 -9.56 -10.39 -6.86
N ALA A 310 -8.26 -10.37 -6.60
CA ALA A 310 -7.33 -11.40 -7.08
C ALA A 310 -7.42 -12.73 -6.34
N ALA A 311 -7.90 -12.74 -5.09
CA ALA A 311 -8.00 -13.96 -4.27
C ALA A 311 -9.36 -14.67 -4.44
N SER A 312 -9.46 -15.91 -4.01
CA SER A 312 -10.72 -16.67 -3.95
C SER A 312 -11.41 -16.60 -2.59
N GLY A 313 -10.73 -16.04 -1.59
CA GLY A 313 -11.22 -15.87 -0.21
C GLY A 313 -10.11 -15.37 0.70
N MET A 314 -10.44 -15.30 2.00
CA MET A 314 -9.48 -15.04 3.07
C MET A 314 -9.16 -16.34 3.79
N ALA A 315 -7.91 -16.50 4.28
CA ALA A 315 -7.47 -17.75 4.92
C ALA A 315 -8.01 -17.92 6.35
N THR A 316 -8.60 -16.86 6.94
CA THR A 316 -9.15 -16.91 8.30
C THR A 316 -10.68 -16.78 8.29
N PRO A 317 -11.40 -17.39 9.26
CA PRO A 317 -12.84 -17.56 9.16
C PRO A 317 -13.64 -16.25 9.20
N LEU A 318 -13.40 -15.34 10.16
CA LEU A 318 -14.18 -14.12 10.30
C LEU A 318 -13.93 -13.14 9.13
N ALA A 319 -12.67 -13.03 8.72
CA ALA A 319 -12.33 -12.20 7.56
C ALA A 319 -12.94 -12.77 6.28
N ASN A 320 -13.03 -14.09 6.14
CA ASN A 320 -13.67 -14.70 4.98
C ASN A 320 -15.19 -14.50 4.95
N GLU A 321 -15.86 -14.50 6.10
CA GLU A 321 -17.29 -14.13 6.19
C GLU A 321 -17.53 -12.69 5.71
N GLU A 322 -16.72 -11.73 6.18
CA GLU A 322 -16.81 -10.33 5.75
C GLU A 322 -16.41 -10.14 4.27
N TYR A 323 -15.46 -10.92 3.76
CA TYR A 323 -15.12 -10.97 2.34
C TYR A 323 -16.34 -11.35 1.49
N GLN A 324 -17.04 -12.43 1.81
CA GLN A 324 -18.23 -12.86 1.09
C GLN A 324 -19.32 -11.78 1.13
N LYS A 325 -19.60 -11.25 2.32
CA LYS A 325 -20.58 -10.17 2.54
C LYS A 325 -20.28 -8.92 1.70
N MET A 326 -19.00 -8.52 1.59
CA MET A 326 -18.62 -7.37 0.75
C MET A 326 -18.98 -7.61 -0.72
N PHE A 327 -18.60 -8.76 -1.28
CA PHE A 327 -18.87 -9.06 -2.69
C PHE A 327 -20.36 -9.25 -2.96
N GLU A 328 -21.11 -9.88 -2.05
CA GLU A 328 -22.58 -9.99 -2.17
C GLU A 328 -23.25 -8.62 -2.15
N THR A 329 -22.81 -7.73 -1.25
CA THR A 329 -23.37 -6.36 -1.12
C THR A 329 -23.08 -5.50 -2.34
N LEU A 330 -21.88 -5.66 -2.94
CA LEU A 330 -21.43 -4.83 -4.07
C LEU A 330 -21.74 -5.43 -5.46
N GLY A 331 -22.56 -6.49 -5.51
CA GLY A 331 -23.07 -7.04 -6.77
C GLY A 331 -22.20 -8.11 -7.41
N GLY A 332 -21.22 -8.64 -6.70
CA GLY A 332 -20.35 -9.72 -7.16
C GLY A 332 -18.92 -9.27 -7.44
N LYS A 333 -18.15 -10.20 -7.98
CA LYS A 333 -16.72 -10.06 -8.22
C LYS A 333 -16.41 -10.02 -9.72
N PRO A 334 -15.49 -9.17 -10.19
CA PRO A 334 -14.69 -8.21 -9.46
C PRO A 334 -15.41 -6.89 -9.13
N VAL A 335 -15.03 -6.25 -8.03
CA VAL A 335 -15.51 -4.92 -7.63
C VAL A 335 -14.57 -3.85 -8.20
N HIS A 336 -15.14 -2.91 -8.97
CA HIS A 336 -14.40 -1.84 -9.65
C HIS A 336 -14.47 -0.49 -8.92
N GLN A 337 -15.34 -0.37 -7.94
CA GLN A 337 -15.59 0.84 -7.16
C GLN A 337 -14.44 1.11 -6.19
N ARG A 338 -13.65 2.14 -6.45
CA ARG A 338 -12.39 2.39 -5.71
C ARG A 338 -12.60 2.69 -4.22
N LEU A 339 -13.71 3.35 -3.86
CA LEU A 339 -14.02 3.62 -2.45
C LEU A 339 -14.30 2.35 -1.63
N ALA A 340 -14.67 1.23 -2.27
CA ALA A 340 -14.77 -0.07 -1.61
C ALA A 340 -13.44 -0.56 -1.03
N THR A 341 -12.31 0.04 -1.42
CA THR A 341 -11.00 -0.23 -0.83
C THR A 341 -10.96 0.04 0.68
N HIS A 342 -11.78 0.97 1.19
CA HIS A 342 -11.90 1.21 2.62
C HIS A 342 -12.49 -0.01 3.36
N TRP A 343 -13.52 -0.64 2.78
CA TRP A 343 -14.10 -1.87 3.34
C TRP A 343 -13.10 -3.03 3.24
N ALA A 344 -12.50 -3.22 2.07
CA ALA A 344 -11.46 -4.24 1.87
C ALA A 344 -10.32 -4.12 2.88
N ARG A 345 -9.88 -2.89 3.21
CA ARG A 345 -8.85 -2.64 4.24
C ARG A 345 -9.28 -3.06 5.64
N LEU A 346 -10.54 -2.89 6.01
CA LEU A 346 -11.07 -3.36 7.28
C LEU A 346 -11.18 -4.89 7.34
N ILE A 347 -11.48 -5.54 6.21
CA ILE A 347 -11.44 -7.00 6.10
C ILE A 347 -9.99 -7.50 6.29
N GLU A 348 -9.00 -6.82 5.71
CA GLU A 348 -7.59 -7.14 5.93
C GLU A 348 -7.11 -6.84 7.36
N LEU A 349 -7.65 -5.82 8.02
CA LEU A 349 -7.43 -5.58 9.45
C LEU A 349 -7.90 -6.78 10.28
N LEU A 350 -9.08 -7.29 10.00
CA LEU A 350 -9.62 -8.47 10.69
C LEU A 350 -8.78 -9.72 10.39
N TYR A 351 -8.41 -9.95 9.12
CA TYR A 351 -7.50 -11.02 8.73
C TYR A 351 -6.17 -10.98 9.48
N ALA A 352 -5.54 -9.81 9.53
CA ALA A 352 -4.27 -9.64 10.24
C ALA A 352 -4.41 -9.92 11.75
N ALA A 353 -5.51 -9.49 12.36
CA ALA A 353 -5.78 -9.74 13.77
C ALA A 353 -6.04 -11.24 14.06
N GLU A 354 -6.78 -11.95 13.20
CA GLU A 354 -6.98 -13.39 13.31
C GLU A 354 -5.66 -14.16 13.12
N ARG A 355 -4.84 -13.78 12.11
CA ARG A 355 -3.50 -14.36 11.91
C ARG A 355 -2.58 -14.13 13.10
N TRP A 356 -2.66 -12.94 13.72
CA TRP A 356 -1.90 -12.66 14.94
C TRP A 356 -2.24 -13.67 16.05
N VAL A 357 -3.53 -13.92 16.30
CA VAL A 357 -3.94 -14.90 17.31
C VAL A 357 -3.49 -16.32 16.94
N GLU A 358 -3.70 -16.71 15.69
CA GLU A 358 -3.35 -18.04 15.19
C GLU A 358 -1.85 -18.32 15.37
N LEU A 359 -0.99 -17.37 14.99
CA LEU A 359 0.45 -17.50 15.13
C LEU A 359 0.90 -17.44 16.61
N ALA A 360 0.31 -16.57 17.42
CA ALA A 360 0.64 -16.48 18.84
C ALA A 360 0.22 -17.73 19.65
N THR A 361 -0.71 -18.52 19.13
CA THR A 361 -1.15 -19.79 19.74
C THR A 361 -0.49 -21.02 19.13
N ASP A 362 0.33 -20.86 18.10
CA ASP A 362 1.06 -21.96 17.48
C ASP A 362 2.13 -22.52 18.43
N PRO A 363 2.20 -23.84 18.65
CA PRO A 363 3.13 -24.43 19.61
C PRO A 363 4.62 -24.25 19.24
N GLU A 364 4.95 -23.98 17.98
CA GLU A 364 6.33 -23.75 17.56
C GLU A 364 6.81 -22.31 17.78
N ILE A 365 5.91 -21.36 18.11
CA ILE A 365 6.24 -19.93 18.14
C ILE A 365 7.31 -19.58 19.19
N THR A 366 7.46 -20.38 20.25
CA THR A 366 8.47 -20.23 21.30
C THR A 366 9.71 -21.09 21.08
N SER A 367 9.82 -21.77 19.93
CA SER A 367 11.02 -22.56 19.61
C SER A 367 12.27 -21.67 19.59
N PRO A 368 13.39 -22.12 20.20
CA PRO A 368 14.67 -21.40 20.11
C PRO A 368 15.34 -21.54 18.74
N ASP A 369 14.88 -22.45 17.89
CA ASP A 369 15.41 -22.67 16.54
C ASP A 369 14.83 -21.61 15.58
N VAL A 370 15.49 -20.46 15.52
CA VAL A 370 15.01 -19.28 14.75
C VAL A 370 16.01 -18.82 13.69
N HIS A 371 17.11 -19.54 13.47
CA HIS A 371 18.12 -19.10 12.51
C HIS A 371 18.86 -20.27 11.86
N SER A 372 18.89 -20.30 10.54
CA SER A 372 19.75 -21.16 9.72
C SER A 372 20.92 -20.32 9.19
N VAL A 373 22.16 -20.74 9.47
CA VAL A 373 23.35 -20.02 9.00
C VAL A 373 23.49 -20.17 7.49
N PRO A 374 23.53 -19.06 6.71
CA PRO A 374 23.77 -19.12 5.28
C PRO A 374 25.15 -19.73 4.94
N THR A 375 25.18 -20.66 4.01
CA THR A 375 26.43 -21.33 3.56
C THR A 375 26.65 -21.23 2.05
N ALA A 376 25.65 -20.84 1.29
CA ALA A 376 25.76 -20.68 -0.16
C ALA A 376 26.45 -19.39 -0.54
N THR A 377 27.18 -19.40 -1.65
CA THR A 377 27.71 -18.16 -2.27
C THR A 377 26.55 -17.27 -2.67
N PRO A 378 26.54 -15.99 -2.23
CA PRO A 378 25.49 -15.04 -2.57
C PRO A 378 25.47 -14.73 -4.06
N THR A 379 24.30 -14.50 -4.61
CA THR A 379 24.13 -14.21 -6.05
C THR A 379 23.02 -13.20 -6.27
N GLU A 380 21.80 -13.66 -6.51
CA GLU A 380 20.63 -12.87 -6.81
C GLU A 380 19.44 -13.37 -5.97
N GLY A 381 18.65 -12.47 -5.47
CA GLY A 381 17.48 -12.83 -4.66
C GLY A 381 16.37 -11.82 -4.75
N ILE A 382 15.14 -12.34 -4.73
CA ILE A 382 13.92 -11.56 -4.80
C ILE A 382 13.04 -11.90 -3.61
N GLY A 383 12.60 -10.87 -2.88
CA GLY A 383 11.65 -10.97 -1.79
C GLY A 383 10.40 -10.18 -2.11
N ILE A 384 9.24 -10.83 -2.02
CA ILE A 384 7.93 -10.20 -2.19
C ILE A 384 7.10 -10.42 -0.94
N VAL A 385 6.42 -9.37 -0.50
CA VAL A 385 5.37 -9.38 0.52
C VAL A 385 4.22 -8.47 0.06
N GLU A 386 3.03 -8.67 0.58
CA GLU A 386 2.00 -7.65 0.47
C GLU A 386 2.25 -6.57 1.53
N ALA A 387 2.56 -5.36 1.12
CA ALA A 387 2.51 -4.21 2.03
C ALA A 387 1.07 -3.69 2.12
N PRO A 388 0.69 -2.92 3.16
CA PRO A 388 -0.68 -2.40 3.30
C PRO A 388 -1.22 -1.70 2.06
N ARG A 389 -0.33 -1.09 1.27
CA ARG A 389 -0.62 -0.28 0.09
C ARG A 389 -0.46 -1.00 -1.24
N GLY A 390 0.09 -2.21 -1.23
CA GLY A 390 0.28 -3.00 -2.46
C GLY A 390 1.45 -3.98 -2.38
N THR A 391 1.60 -4.79 -3.41
CA THR A 391 2.66 -5.79 -3.55
C THR A 391 4.03 -5.11 -3.53
N LEU A 392 4.87 -5.44 -2.56
CA LEU A 392 6.21 -4.87 -2.38
C LEU A 392 7.26 -5.87 -2.84
N THR A 393 8.04 -5.50 -3.85
CA THR A 393 9.12 -6.32 -4.39
C THR A 393 10.47 -5.69 -4.08
N HIS A 394 11.37 -6.46 -3.47
CA HIS A 394 12.79 -6.16 -3.34
C HIS A 394 13.59 -7.15 -4.18
N HIS A 395 14.44 -6.65 -5.04
CA HIS A 395 15.30 -7.44 -5.91
C HIS A 395 16.75 -7.00 -5.77
N TYR A 396 17.63 -7.92 -5.41
CA TYR A 396 19.06 -7.67 -5.14
C TYR A 396 19.94 -8.58 -5.99
N LYS A 397 21.00 -8.00 -6.56
CA LYS A 397 22.13 -8.75 -7.11
C LYS A 397 23.39 -8.39 -6.35
N THR A 398 24.24 -9.38 -6.09
CA THR A 398 25.47 -9.22 -5.34
C THR A 398 26.67 -9.79 -6.09
N ASP A 399 27.86 -9.37 -5.68
CA ASP A 399 29.09 -10.11 -5.96
C ASP A 399 29.21 -11.34 -5.02
N GLU A 400 30.25 -12.14 -5.21
CA GLU A 400 30.49 -13.37 -4.43
C GLU A 400 30.74 -13.12 -2.93
N ARG A 401 30.94 -11.86 -2.52
CA ARG A 401 31.13 -11.44 -1.13
C ARG A 401 29.83 -10.93 -0.50
N GLY A 402 28.72 -10.93 -1.23
CA GLY A 402 27.44 -10.39 -0.77
C GLY A 402 27.34 -8.86 -0.88
N ILE A 403 28.25 -8.20 -1.62
CA ILE A 403 28.19 -6.76 -1.85
C ILE A 403 27.22 -6.47 -3.01
N LEU A 404 26.24 -5.61 -2.76
CA LEU A 404 25.22 -5.25 -3.73
C LEU A 404 25.80 -4.57 -4.97
N THR A 405 25.51 -5.13 -6.13
CA THR A 405 25.86 -4.59 -7.45
C THR A 405 24.67 -3.93 -8.13
N GLU A 406 23.46 -4.44 -7.86
CA GLU A 406 22.21 -3.91 -8.40
C GLU A 406 21.09 -4.03 -7.35
N VAL A 407 20.24 -3.02 -7.28
CA VAL A 407 19.05 -2.99 -6.43
C VAL A 407 17.87 -2.46 -7.25
N ASN A 408 16.77 -3.18 -7.26
CA ASN A 408 15.49 -2.71 -7.81
C ASN A 408 14.38 -2.89 -6.78
N LEU A 409 13.56 -1.85 -6.62
CA LEU A 409 12.47 -1.82 -5.65
C LEU A 409 11.17 -1.42 -6.37
N ILE A 410 10.14 -2.28 -6.32
CA ILE A 410 8.80 -1.90 -6.75
C ILE A 410 7.93 -1.83 -5.50
N VAL A 411 7.73 -0.61 -5.02
CA VAL A 411 7.06 -0.37 -3.73
C VAL A 411 5.54 -0.41 -3.88
N GLY A 412 4.83 -0.74 -2.79
CA GLY A 412 3.39 -0.91 -2.78
C GLY A 412 2.62 0.21 -3.47
N THR A 413 2.88 1.48 -3.10
CA THR A 413 2.23 2.65 -3.73
C THR A 413 2.66 2.85 -5.19
N THR A 414 3.88 2.50 -5.56
CA THR A 414 4.34 2.62 -6.95
C THR A 414 3.46 1.80 -7.90
N ASN A 415 3.06 0.59 -7.49
CA ASN A 415 2.16 -0.27 -8.27
C ASN A 415 0.81 0.40 -8.58
N ASN A 416 0.37 1.33 -7.73
CA ASN A 416 -0.94 1.96 -7.85
C ASN A 416 -0.90 3.34 -8.51
N TYR A 417 0.26 3.82 -8.95
CA TYR A 417 0.36 5.21 -9.40
C TYR A 417 -0.46 5.48 -10.68
N ALA A 418 -0.47 4.55 -11.63
CA ALA A 418 -1.32 4.66 -12.80
C ALA A 418 -2.82 4.63 -12.44
N PRO A 419 -3.34 3.65 -11.70
CA PRO A 419 -4.76 3.66 -11.30
C PRO A 419 -5.13 4.84 -10.39
N ILE A 420 -4.22 5.38 -9.55
CA ILE A 420 -4.47 6.62 -8.81
C ILE A 420 -4.69 7.78 -9.77
N SER A 421 -3.81 7.96 -10.76
CA SER A 421 -3.93 9.03 -11.77
C SER A 421 -5.25 8.91 -12.54
N MET A 422 -5.65 7.69 -12.93
CA MET A 422 -6.95 7.44 -13.58
C MET A 422 -8.12 7.78 -12.66
N SER A 423 -8.06 7.42 -11.37
CA SER A 423 -9.12 7.73 -10.39
C SER A 423 -9.29 9.24 -10.20
N ILE A 424 -8.19 9.98 -10.11
CA ILE A 424 -8.20 11.45 -9.99
C ILE A 424 -8.82 12.07 -11.25
N ASN A 425 -8.39 11.63 -12.43
CA ASN A 425 -8.93 12.12 -13.69
C ASN A 425 -10.44 11.84 -13.82
N LYS A 426 -10.87 10.63 -13.49
CA LYS A 426 -12.29 10.23 -13.51
C LYS A 426 -13.11 11.08 -12.53
N ALA A 427 -12.65 11.25 -11.29
CA ALA A 427 -13.33 12.07 -10.29
C ALA A 427 -13.40 13.55 -10.71
N ALA A 428 -12.28 14.14 -11.13
CA ALA A 428 -12.24 15.52 -11.60
C ALA A 428 -13.18 15.73 -12.79
N SER A 429 -13.09 14.86 -13.81
CA SER A 429 -13.93 14.94 -15.01
C SER A 429 -15.42 14.72 -14.74
N SER A 430 -15.77 13.97 -13.69
CA SER A 430 -17.16 13.75 -13.29
C SER A 430 -17.75 14.93 -12.51
N LEU A 431 -16.93 15.55 -11.65
CA LEU A 431 -17.36 16.58 -10.70
C LEU A 431 -17.23 18.01 -11.25
N ILE A 432 -16.28 18.27 -12.15
CA ILE A 432 -16.01 19.59 -12.70
C ILE A 432 -16.50 19.65 -14.14
N LYS A 433 -17.57 20.41 -14.37
CA LYS A 433 -18.21 20.63 -15.65
C LYS A 433 -18.35 22.12 -15.92
N LYS A 434 -18.68 22.47 -17.14
CA LYS A 434 -18.97 23.86 -17.50
C LYS A 434 -19.92 24.53 -16.50
N GLY A 435 -19.47 25.63 -15.92
CA GLY A 435 -20.26 26.41 -14.95
C GLY A 435 -20.24 25.86 -13.51
N THR A 436 -19.51 24.77 -13.24
CA THR A 436 -19.32 24.28 -11.88
C THR A 436 -18.59 25.32 -11.03
N VAL A 437 -19.17 25.67 -9.88
CA VAL A 437 -18.46 26.47 -8.86
C VAL A 437 -17.52 25.52 -8.10
N VAL A 438 -16.22 25.75 -8.26
CA VAL A 438 -15.20 24.96 -7.59
C VAL A 438 -15.12 25.37 -6.12
N THR A 439 -15.54 24.49 -5.23
CA THR A 439 -15.50 24.66 -3.77
C THR A 439 -14.44 23.77 -3.16
N GLU A 440 -14.04 24.06 -1.92
CA GLU A 440 -13.12 23.23 -1.14
C GLU A 440 -13.65 21.79 -0.95
N GLY A 441 -14.96 21.64 -0.71
CA GLY A 441 -15.61 20.34 -0.61
C GLY A 441 -15.58 19.54 -1.92
N LEU A 442 -15.76 20.22 -3.06
CA LEU A 442 -15.64 19.59 -4.37
C LEU A 442 -14.20 19.10 -4.63
N LEU A 443 -13.19 19.92 -4.32
CA LEU A 443 -11.78 19.51 -4.44
C LEU A 443 -11.45 18.36 -3.51
N ASN A 444 -12.00 18.35 -2.28
CA ASN A 444 -11.87 17.21 -1.39
C ASN A 444 -12.44 15.92 -1.99
N LYS A 445 -13.56 15.97 -2.69
CA LYS A 445 -14.10 14.79 -3.40
C LYS A 445 -13.14 14.29 -4.48
N VAL A 446 -12.39 15.17 -5.14
CA VAL A 446 -11.31 14.74 -6.06
C VAL A 446 -10.18 14.06 -5.29
N GLU A 447 -9.81 14.58 -4.11
CA GLU A 447 -8.78 13.95 -3.26
C GLU A 447 -9.23 12.59 -2.67
N MET A 448 -10.53 12.36 -2.42
CA MET A 448 -11.05 11.05 -1.97
C MET A 448 -10.68 9.93 -2.94
N ALA A 449 -10.54 10.23 -4.23
CA ALA A 449 -10.15 9.27 -5.24
C ALA A 449 -8.80 8.62 -4.93
N PHE A 450 -7.79 9.39 -4.51
CA PHE A 450 -6.49 8.83 -4.17
C PHE A 450 -6.41 8.31 -2.72
N ARG A 451 -7.15 8.91 -1.78
CA ARG A 451 -7.09 8.50 -0.35
C ARG A 451 -7.53 7.06 -0.13
N SER A 452 -8.43 6.52 -0.95
CA SER A 452 -8.81 5.11 -0.88
C SER A 452 -7.64 4.16 -1.07
N TYR A 453 -6.63 4.57 -1.85
CA TYR A 453 -5.40 3.81 -2.07
C TYR A 453 -4.41 3.88 -0.91
N ASP A 454 -4.57 4.84 0.03
CA ASP A 454 -3.63 5.08 1.13
C ASP A 454 -2.19 5.33 0.62
N PRO A 455 -1.96 6.32 -0.26
CA PRO A 455 -0.68 6.44 -0.90
C PRO A 455 0.43 6.87 0.07
N CYS A 456 1.61 6.26 -0.10
CA CYS A 456 2.83 6.57 0.63
C CYS A 456 3.91 6.99 -0.39
N PHE A 457 4.02 8.30 -0.66
CA PHE A 457 4.88 8.80 -1.74
C PHE A 457 6.35 8.85 -1.34
N GLY A 458 6.67 9.06 -0.08
CA GLY A 458 8.03 8.92 0.42
C GLY A 458 8.60 7.52 0.21
N CYS A 459 7.77 6.46 0.28
CA CYS A 459 8.18 5.11 -0.07
C CYS A 459 8.38 4.94 -1.58
N ALA A 460 7.51 5.54 -2.37
CA ALA A 460 7.42 5.27 -3.80
C ALA A 460 8.51 5.98 -4.63
N THR A 461 9.18 6.99 -4.07
CA THR A 461 10.16 7.85 -4.75
C THR A 461 11.62 7.42 -4.54
N HIS A 462 11.95 6.18 -4.82
CA HIS A 462 13.25 5.57 -4.56
C HIS A 462 14.13 5.38 -5.79
N SER A 463 13.64 5.74 -6.98
CA SER A 463 14.34 5.57 -8.26
C SER A 463 15.53 6.51 -8.43
N LEU A 464 16.44 6.15 -9.36
CA LEU A 464 17.66 6.88 -9.65
C LEU A 464 17.43 8.18 -10.42
N PRO A 465 18.19 9.26 -10.08
CA PRO A 465 18.48 10.32 -11.05
C PRO A 465 19.14 9.68 -12.27
N GLY A 466 18.63 10.00 -13.46
CA GLY A 466 19.15 9.43 -14.69
C GLY A 466 18.29 8.33 -15.28
N GLN A 467 17.43 7.70 -14.48
CA GLN A 467 16.35 6.83 -14.94
C GLN A 467 14.99 7.54 -14.93
N MET A 468 14.97 8.81 -14.55
CA MET A 468 13.78 9.62 -14.50
C MET A 468 14.03 10.96 -15.21
N PRO A 469 13.04 11.44 -15.97
CA PRO A 469 13.14 12.76 -16.58
C PRO A 469 13.19 13.81 -15.47
N MET A 470 14.10 14.75 -15.59
CA MET A 470 14.21 15.91 -14.70
C MET A 470 14.00 17.19 -15.52
N GLU A 471 13.07 18.03 -15.10
CA GLU A 471 12.93 19.38 -15.61
C GLU A 471 13.16 20.40 -14.48
N VAL A 472 14.13 21.27 -14.65
CA VAL A 472 14.37 22.40 -13.77
C VAL A 472 13.91 23.67 -14.51
N THR A 473 12.88 24.31 -14.01
CA THR A 473 12.41 25.60 -14.52
C THR A 473 12.97 26.73 -13.65
N ILE A 474 13.77 27.57 -14.23
CA ILE A 474 14.30 28.78 -13.58
C ILE A 474 13.34 29.94 -13.91
N ARG A 475 12.89 30.64 -12.86
CA ARG A 475 12.01 31.80 -12.98
C ARG A 475 12.71 33.03 -12.41
N ASP A 476 12.40 34.21 -12.91
CA ASP A 476 12.83 35.49 -12.35
C ASP A 476 11.97 35.86 -11.11
N ALA A 477 12.26 37.04 -10.57
CA ALA A 477 11.55 37.61 -9.42
C ALA A 477 10.06 37.89 -9.69
N ASP A 478 9.69 38.10 -10.95
CA ASP A 478 8.31 38.35 -11.39
C ASP A 478 7.57 37.02 -11.69
N GLY A 479 8.24 35.87 -11.56
CA GLY A 479 7.68 34.55 -11.79
C GLY A 479 7.71 34.09 -13.25
N GLU A 480 8.29 34.88 -14.16
CA GLU A 480 8.41 34.54 -15.57
C GLU A 480 9.51 33.48 -15.79
N LYS A 481 9.25 32.56 -16.72
CA LYS A 481 10.18 31.46 -17.03
C LYS A 481 11.39 32.00 -17.79
N VAL A 482 12.55 32.00 -17.16
CA VAL A 482 13.84 32.42 -17.74
C VAL A 482 14.50 31.26 -18.50
N GLN A 483 14.50 30.04 -17.91
CA GLN A 483 15.16 28.89 -18.47
C GLN A 483 14.47 27.58 -18.03
N ALA A 484 14.51 26.57 -18.89
CA ALA A 484 14.23 25.18 -18.49
C ALA A 484 15.39 24.30 -18.91
N LEU A 485 15.86 23.51 -17.95
CA LEU A 485 16.85 22.43 -18.18
C LEU A 485 16.08 21.11 -18.11
N ARG A 486 16.22 20.29 -19.12
CA ARG A 486 15.62 18.95 -19.17
C ARG A 486 16.70 17.92 -19.32
N GLN A 487 16.63 16.92 -18.48
CA GLN A 487 17.45 15.72 -18.59
C GLN A 487 16.53 14.52 -18.85
N PHE A 488 16.71 13.89 -19.97
CA PHE A 488 16.05 12.65 -20.35
C PHE A 488 17.11 11.55 -20.40
N CYS A 489 16.77 10.36 -19.93
CA CYS A 489 17.62 9.18 -20.03
C CYS A 489 17.19 8.31 -21.18
#